data_37f4ff0380d816e6e3b263a8cd09be27
#
_entry.id   37f4ff0380d816e6e3b263a8cd09be27
#
_cell.length_a   1.000
_cell.length_b   1.000
_cell.length_c   1.000
_cell.angle_alpha   90.00
_cell.angle_beta   90.00
_cell.angle_gamma   90.00
#
_symmetry.space_group_name_H-M   'P 1'
#
loop_
_entity.id
_entity.type
_entity.pdbx_description
1 polymer ?
#
loop_
_entity_poly.entity_id
_entity_poly.type
_entity_poly.pdbx_seq_one_letter_code
_entity_poly.pdbx_strand_id
1 'polypeptide(L)'
;VLISGPSSSGKTTFSKRLSVQLMTNGLRPYPISLDNYFVDREDTPRDENGNYDYESLYALDLELFNTQFTSIAPGEEVELPRFNFNLGEEKSTRGDKLRIDEHTILILEGIHALNPELTPQIPRQQNKIYVSALTTISLDDHNWIPTTDNRLLRRIIRDSTTAALGTRDHFTLAQCTRRRGQMDIPLPGKCRRMFNSALLFEFAVLRCHAEPILTSVPRNCPEYAEAYRLLKFIKYFTPVQDKEIPPTSLLREFLGGSSFKY
;
A
#
# COMPACT_ATOMS: atom_id res chain seq x y z
N VAL A 1 -3.20 -16.47 3.45
CA VAL A 1 -3.36 -15.69 2.20
C VAL A 1 -2.24 -14.69 2.11
N LEU A 2 -1.59 -14.59 0.95
CA LEU A 2 -0.52 -13.65 0.68
C LEU A 2 -1.03 -12.58 -0.29
N ILE A 3 -0.94 -11.30 0.09
CA ILE A 3 -1.43 -10.18 -0.69
C ILE A 3 -0.26 -9.24 -0.99
N SER A 4 0.15 -9.17 -2.25
CA SER A 4 1.18 -8.25 -2.69
C SER A 4 0.66 -7.28 -3.74
N GLY A 5 1.43 -6.26 -3.98
CA GLY A 5 1.19 -5.25 -5.00
C GLY A 5 1.98 -3.98 -4.71
N PRO A 6 2.11 -3.09 -5.68
CA PRO A 6 2.91 -1.89 -5.52
C PRO A 6 2.31 -0.92 -4.50
N SER A 7 3.09 0.08 -4.09
CA SER A 7 2.61 1.14 -3.20
C SER A 7 1.39 1.85 -3.79
N SER A 8 0.45 2.24 -2.93
CA SER A 8 -0.83 2.89 -3.30
C SER A 8 -1.72 2.06 -4.24
N SER A 9 -1.56 0.74 -4.26
CA SER A 9 -2.45 -0.17 -5.00
C SER A 9 -3.75 -0.50 -4.27
N GLY A 10 -3.89 -0.16 -2.98
CA GLY A 10 -5.06 -0.50 -2.17
C GLY A 10 -5.02 -1.88 -1.51
N LYS A 11 -3.82 -2.43 -1.30
CA LYS A 11 -3.63 -3.74 -0.63
C LYS A 11 -4.31 -3.79 0.74
N THR A 12 -4.08 -2.77 1.55
CA THR A 12 -4.57 -2.72 2.93
C THR A 12 -6.09 -2.73 2.99
N THR A 13 -6.75 -1.91 2.16
CA THR A 13 -8.22 -1.94 2.07
C THR A 13 -8.72 -3.28 1.54
N PHE A 14 -8.05 -3.85 0.53
CA PHE A 14 -8.40 -5.17 0.01
C PHE A 14 -8.30 -6.25 1.10
N SER A 15 -7.22 -6.28 1.88
CA SER A 15 -7.03 -7.19 3.01
C SER A 15 -8.15 -7.06 4.04
N LYS A 16 -8.51 -5.83 4.43
CA LYS A 16 -9.60 -5.57 5.39
C LYS A 16 -10.97 -6.00 4.86
N ARG A 17 -11.27 -5.73 3.60
CA ARG A 17 -12.51 -6.19 2.97
C ARG A 17 -12.57 -7.70 2.84
N LEU A 18 -11.46 -8.36 2.48
CA LEU A 18 -11.36 -9.82 2.46
C LEU A 18 -11.62 -10.38 3.87
N SER A 19 -11.06 -9.75 4.90
CA SER A 19 -11.30 -10.16 6.29
C SER A 19 -12.79 -10.15 6.63
N VAL A 20 -13.52 -9.10 6.26
CA VAL A 20 -14.98 -9.05 6.48
C VAL A 20 -15.68 -10.21 5.78
N GLN A 21 -15.33 -10.52 4.52
CA GLN A 21 -15.91 -11.63 3.79
C GLN A 21 -15.59 -13.00 4.42
N LEU A 22 -14.39 -13.18 4.94
CA LEU A 22 -14.01 -14.42 5.64
C LEU A 22 -14.80 -14.58 6.95
N MET A 23 -14.98 -13.50 7.71
CA MET A 23 -15.79 -13.52 8.94
C MET A 23 -17.24 -13.92 8.68
N THR A 24 -17.84 -13.47 7.58
CA THR A 24 -19.22 -13.88 7.21
C THR A 24 -19.33 -15.36 6.86
N ASN A 25 -18.21 -16.03 6.58
CA ASN A 25 -18.13 -17.46 6.34
C ASN A 25 -17.66 -18.26 7.57
N GLY A 26 -17.69 -17.65 8.76
CA GLY A 26 -17.33 -18.32 10.02
C GLY A 26 -15.84 -18.50 10.25
N LEU A 27 -14.98 -17.89 9.42
CA LEU A 27 -13.54 -17.94 9.57
C LEU A 27 -13.04 -16.77 10.44
N ARG A 28 -11.87 -16.92 11.02
CA ARG A 28 -11.19 -15.89 11.82
C ARG A 28 -10.00 -15.33 11.06
N PRO A 29 -10.18 -14.29 10.23
CA PRO A 29 -9.06 -13.66 9.54
C PRO A 29 -8.20 -12.86 10.52
N TYR A 30 -6.89 -13.00 10.39
CA TYR A 30 -5.92 -12.20 11.11
C TYR A 30 -4.98 -11.50 10.10
N PRO A 31 -5.17 -10.21 9.85
CA PRO A 31 -4.33 -9.44 8.94
C PRO A 31 -3.01 -9.06 9.62
N ILE A 32 -1.91 -9.32 8.92
CA ILE A 32 -0.55 -8.98 9.32
C ILE A 32 0.06 -8.14 8.22
N SER A 33 0.43 -6.90 8.55
CA SER A 33 1.19 -6.05 7.63
C SER A 33 2.68 -6.35 7.74
N LEU A 34 3.34 -6.57 6.60
CA LEU A 34 4.79 -6.68 6.55
C LEU A 34 5.48 -5.37 6.93
N ASP A 35 4.79 -4.25 6.86
CA ASP A 35 5.31 -2.96 7.28
C ASP A 35 5.61 -2.92 8.81
N ASN A 36 5.05 -3.85 9.59
CA ASN A 36 5.40 -4.02 11.01
C ASN A 36 6.76 -4.68 11.23
N TYR A 37 7.37 -5.22 10.18
CA TYR A 37 8.66 -5.91 10.23
C TYR A 37 9.82 -5.07 9.66
N PHE A 38 9.64 -3.77 9.43
CA PHE A 38 10.76 -2.94 9.02
C PHE A 38 11.87 -2.94 10.09
N VAL A 39 13.11 -2.98 9.61
CA VAL A 39 14.29 -2.75 10.46
C VAL A 39 14.35 -1.29 10.90
N ASP A 40 15.14 -0.99 11.92
CA ASP A 40 15.33 0.39 12.35
C ASP A 40 15.91 1.25 11.21
N ARG A 41 15.66 2.56 11.30
CA ARG A 41 16.05 3.49 10.23
C ARG A 41 17.54 3.42 9.89
N GLU A 42 18.38 3.20 10.89
CA GLU A 42 19.83 3.13 10.72
C GLU A 42 20.26 1.88 9.94
N ASP A 43 19.54 0.78 10.11
CA ASP A 43 19.79 -0.50 9.45
C ASP A 43 19.10 -0.62 8.07
N THR A 44 18.25 0.35 7.72
CA THR A 44 17.58 0.35 6.42
C THR A 44 18.60 0.50 5.29
N PRO A 45 18.58 -0.39 4.26
CA PRO A 45 19.46 -0.28 3.10
C PRO A 45 19.37 1.09 2.43
N ARG A 46 20.46 1.48 1.75
CA ARG A 46 20.51 2.73 0.98
C ARG A 46 20.55 2.44 -0.51
N ASP A 47 19.87 3.29 -1.28
CA ASP A 47 19.90 3.28 -2.73
C ASP A 47 21.26 3.82 -3.26
N GLU A 48 21.45 3.76 -4.59
CA GLU A 48 22.68 4.26 -5.27
C GLU A 48 22.94 5.75 -5.02
N ASN A 49 21.93 6.52 -4.60
CA ASN A 49 22.02 7.95 -4.29
C ASN A 49 22.21 8.21 -2.78
N GLY A 50 22.35 7.16 -1.96
CA GLY A 50 22.53 7.25 -0.52
C GLY A 50 21.25 7.49 0.30
N ASN A 51 20.05 7.45 -0.33
CA ASN A 51 18.78 7.56 0.38
C ASN A 51 18.35 6.21 0.93
N TYR A 52 17.56 6.21 2.01
CA TYR A 52 16.99 4.99 2.56
C TYR A 52 16.05 4.31 1.55
N ASP A 53 16.29 3.03 1.26
CA ASP A 53 15.49 2.21 0.35
C ASP A 53 14.53 1.31 1.13
N TYR A 54 13.36 1.87 1.45
CA TYR A 54 12.28 1.13 2.10
C TYR A 54 11.55 0.15 1.16
N GLU A 55 11.89 0.11 -0.12
CA GLU A 55 11.33 -0.85 -1.08
C GLU A 55 12.23 -2.09 -1.24
N SER A 56 13.41 -2.08 -0.65
CA SER A 56 14.27 -3.27 -0.56
C SER A 56 13.64 -4.36 0.30
N LEU A 57 13.81 -5.63 -0.10
CA LEU A 57 13.43 -6.76 0.75
C LEU A 57 14.18 -6.74 2.10
N TYR A 58 15.43 -6.29 2.08
CA TYR A 58 16.29 -6.23 3.26
C TYR A 58 16.01 -5.03 4.19
N ALA A 59 15.03 -4.18 3.83
CA ALA A 59 14.44 -3.24 4.77
C ALA A 59 13.51 -3.94 5.77
N LEU A 60 13.19 -5.22 5.54
CA LEU A 60 12.44 -6.05 6.48
C LEU A 60 13.37 -6.92 7.32
N ASP A 61 13.04 -7.10 8.59
CA ASP A 61 13.66 -8.07 9.48
C ASP A 61 13.21 -9.49 9.13
N LEU A 62 13.91 -10.08 8.18
CA LEU A 62 13.60 -11.43 7.68
C LEU A 62 13.82 -12.50 8.74
N GLU A 63 14.77 -12.31 9.65
CA GLU A 63 15.07 -13.25 10.72
C GLU A 63 13.93 -13.28 11.74
N LEU A 64 13.50 -12.12 12.23
CA LEU A 64 12.35 -12.01 13.12
C LEU A 64 11.09 -12.59 12.48
N PHE A 65 10.83 -12.21 11.21
CA PHE A 65 9.68 -12.70 10.46
C PHE A 65 9.67 -14.24 10.39
N ASN A 66 10.77 -14.84 9.94
CA ASN A 66 10.85 -16.29 9.78
C ASN A 66 10.79 -17.01 11.12
N THR A 67 11.44 -16.50 12.17
CA THR A 67 11.40 -17.09 13.51
C THR A 67 9.97 -17.11 14.06
N GLN A 68 9.25 -16.01 13.94
CA GLN A 68 7.86 -15.95 14.40
C GLN A 68 6.94 -16.87 13.60
N PHE A 69 7.08 -16.87 12.26
CA PHE A 69 6.20 -17.70 11.42
C PHE A 69 6.49 -19.20 11.52
N THR A 70 7.71 -19.62 11.88
CA THR A 70 8.01 -21.02 12.19
C THR A 70 7.50 -21.46 13.57
N SER A 71 7.40 -20.52 14.49
CA SER A 71 6.89 -20.77 15.85
C SER A 71 5.36 -20.76 15.92
N ILE A 72 4.67 -20.34 14.85
CA ILE A 72 3.21 -20.33 14.83
C ILE A 72 2.68 -21.77 14.67
N ALA A 73 2.42 -22.44 15.80
CA ALA A 73 1.74 -23.73 15.85
C ALA A 73 0.31 -23.60 16.36
N PRO A 74 -0.63 -24.49 15.95
CA PRO A 74 -1.99 -24.48 16.48
C PRO A 74 -2.01 -24.58 18.02
N GLY A 75 -2.64 -23.61 18.67
CA GLY A 75 -2.78 -23.54 20.12
C GLY A 75 -1.69 -22.78 20.86
N GLU A 76 -0.57 -22.45 20.22
CA GLU A 76 0.47 -21.60 20.80
C GLU A 76 0.12 -20.10 20.66
N GLU A 77 0.58 -19.29 21.60
CA GLU A 77 0.43 -17.83 21.57
C GLU A 77 1.74 -17.20 21.10
N VAL A 78 1.67 -16.42 20.03
CA VAL A 78 2.81 -15.71 19.48
C VAL A 78 2.54 -14.20 19.58
N GLU A 79 3.52 -13.45 20.06
CA GLU A 79 3.47 -11.98 20.10
C GLU A 79 4.03 -11.43 18.80
N LEU A 80 3.22 -10.62 18.07
CA LEU A 80 3.61 -10.04 16.79
C LEU A 80 4.23 -8.65 17.00
N PRO A 81 5.20 -8.22 16.19
CA PRO A 81 5.78 -6.89 16.29
C PRO A 81 4.77 -5.83 15.84
N ARG A 82 4.96 -4.62 16.34
CA ARG A 82 4.25 -3.43 15.87
C ARG A 82 5.25 -2.31 15.59
N PHE A 83 5.31 -1.87 14.35
CA PHE A 83 6.18 -0.77 13.96
C PHE A 83 5.44 0.56 14.08
N ASN A 84 6.08 1.57 14.68
CA ASN A 84 5.52 2.90 14.81
C ASN A 84 6.24 3.89 13.89
N PHE A 85 5.66 4.16 12.73
CA PHE A 85 6.21 5.09 11.73
C PHE A 85 6.34 6.55 12.22
N ASN A 86 5.59 6.94 13.26
CA ASN A 86 5.59 8.33 13.72
C ASN A 86 6.79 8.66 14.61
N LEU A 87 7.37 7.66 15.27
CA LEU A 87 8.49 7.87 16.18
C LEU A 87 9.84 7.66 15.51
N GLY A 88 9.90 7.04 14.32
CA GLY A 88 11.13 6.74 13.59
C GLY A 88 12.11 5.85 14.37
N GLU A 89 11.75 5.45 15.56
CA GLU A 89 12.56 4.76 16.55
C GLU A 89 11.73 3.65 17.20
N GLU A 90 12.40 2.53 17.41
CA GLU A 90 12.05 1.37 18.22
C GLU A 90 10.85 0.52 17.75
N LYS A 91 11.17 -0.70 17.38
CA LYS A 91 10.24 -1.82 17.39
C LYS A 91 9.56 -1.85 18.77
N SER A 92 8.30 -1.44 18.85
CA SER A 92 7.52 -1.74 20.02
C SER A 92 7.39 -3.27 20.10
N THR A 93 8.20 -3.90 20.93
CA THR A 93 8.24 -5.35 21.13
C THR A 93 6.96 -5.93 21.71
N ARG A 94 5.99 -5.08 22.06
CA ARG A 94 4.68 -5.49 22.58
C ARG A 94 3.60 -5.27 21.53
N GLY A 95 3.49 -6.25 20.64
CA GLY A 95 2.42 -6.32 19.65
C GLY A 95 1.21 -7.11 20.16
N ASP A 96 0.27 -7.32 19.26
CA ASP A 96 -0.91 -8.11 19.57
C ASP A 96 -0.54 -9.59 19.73
N LYS A 97 -1.11 -10.24 20.74
CA LYS A 97 -0.96 -11.69 20.94
C LYS A 97 -1.86 -12.44 19.98
N LEU A 98 -1.26 -13.28 19.18
CA LEU A 98 -1.95 -14.13 18.21
C LEU A 98 -1.98 -15.58 18.72
N ARG A 99 -3.17 -16.14 18.81
CA ARG A 99 -3.38 -17.58 18.99
C ARG A 99 -4.16 -18.11 17.80
N ILE A 100 -3.60 -19.08 17.09
CA ILE A 100 -4.23 -19.68 15.92
C ILE A 100 -4.96 -20.97 16.27
N ASP A 101 -6.08 -21.17 15.59
CA ASP A 101 -6.86 -22.42 15.58
C ASP A 101 -7.15 -22.85 14.13
N GLU A 102 -7.88 -23.95 13.95
CA GLU A 102 -8.24 -24.50 12.64
C GLU A 102 -9.10 -23.58 11.77
N HIS A 103 -9.77 -22.58 12.38
CA HIS A 103 -10.60 -21.59 11.68
C HIS A 103 -9.85 -20.28 11.40
N THR A 104 -8.61 -20.18 11.85
CA THR A 104 -7.80 -18.97 11.68
C THR A 104 -7.19 -18.90 10.28
N ILE A 105 -7.39 -17.77 9.60
CA ILE A 105 -6.78 -17.46 8.29
C ILE A 105 -5.81 -16.29 8.48
N LEU A 106 -4.52 -16.56 8.35
CA LEU A 106 -3.51 -15.50 8.31
C LEU A 106 -3.52 -14.80 6.96
N ILE A 107 -3.58 -13.47 6.98
CA ILE A 107 -3.53 -12.61 5.78
C ILE A 107 -2.28 -11.75 5.88
N LEU A 108 -1.24 -12.12 5.14
CA LEU A 108 0.00 -11.35 5.03
C LEU A 108 -0.13 -10.35 3.89
N GLU A 109 0.04 -9.06 4.19
CA GLU A 109 0.02 -8.03 3.17
C GLU A 109 1.30 -7.18 3.19
N GLY A 110 1.80 -6.87 2.00
CA GLY A 110 2.97 -6.01 1.81
C GLY A 110 3.53 -6.11 0.40
N ILE A 111 4.46 -5.22 0.07
CA ILE A 111 5.07 -5.21 -1.26
C ILE A 111 5.83 -6.49 -1.56
N HIS A 112 6.41 -7.13 -0.54
CA HIS A 112 7.20 -8.36 -0.64
C HIS A 112 6.43 -9.64 -0.30
N ALA A 113 5.12 -9.58 -0.02
CA ALA A 113 4.36 -10.75 0.45
C ALA A 113 4.37 -11.96 -0.51
N LEU A 114 4.67 -11.76 -1.79
CA LEU A 114 4.81 -12.83 -2.78
C LEU A 114 6.26 -13.16 -3.12
N ASN A 115 7.24 -12.52 -2.49
CA ASN A 115 8.64 -12.82 -2.71
C ASN A 115 8.98 -14.20 -2.11
N PRO A 116 9.54 -15.15 -2.90
CA PRO A 116 9.91 -16.47 -2.42
C PRO A 116 10.97 -16.44 -1.30
N GLU A 117 11.82 -15.43 -1.29
CA GLU A 117 12.87 -15.27 -0.26
C GLU A 117 12.28 -14.88 1.11
N LEU A 118 11.13 -14.18 1.13
CA LEU A 118 10.44 -13.86 2.37
C LEU A 118 9.82 -15.10 3.03
N THR A 119 9.31 -16.03 2.23
CA THR A 119 8.44 -17.12 2.71
C THR A 119 8.94 -18.52 2.39
N PRO A 120 10.25 -18.84 2.55
CA PRO A 120 10.77 -20.16 2.18
C PRO A 120 10.19 -21.28 3.06
N GLN A 121 9.79 -20.97 4.28
CA GLN A 121 9.31 -21.92 5.28
C GLN A 121 7.77 -21.97 5.40
N ILE A 122 7.04 -21.05 4.74
CA ILE A 122 5.58 -21.09 4.79
C ILE A 122 5.06 -22.24 3.93
N PRO A 123 4.09 -23.05 4.43
CA PRO A 123 3.55 -24.20 3.72
C PRO A 123 3.08 -23.91 2.31
N ARG A 124 3.20 -24.90 1.39
CA ARG A 124 2.86 -24.74 -0.05
C ARG A 124 1.38 -24.42 -0.33
N GLN A 125 0.49 -24.60 0.62
CA GLN A 125 -0.94 -24.26 0.49
C GLN A 125 -1.19 -22.75 0.71
N GLN A 126 -0.70 -21.93 -0.21
CA GLN A 126 -0.84 -20.49 -0.15
C GLN A 126 -1.80 -19.99 -1.23
N ASN A 127 -2.75 -19.12 -0.83
CA ASN A 127 -3.51 -18.32 -1.76
C ASN A 127 -2.76 -17.01 -2.02
N LYS A 128 -2.21 -16.87 -3.23
CA LYS A 128 -1.39 -15.72 -3.67
C LYS A 128 -2.23 -14.78 -4.50
N ILE A 129 -2.34 -13.54 -4.05
CA ILE A 129 -3.14 -12.49 -4.68
C ILE A 129 -2.26 -11.28 -4.95
N TYR A 130 -2.28 -10.80 -6.20
CA TYR A 130 -1.63 -9.55 -6.59
C TYR A 130 -2.68 -8.47 -6.77
N VAL A 131 -2.51 -7.34 -6.04
CA VAL A 131 -3.43 -6.20 -6.07
C VAL A 131 -2.76 -5.04 -6.80
N SER A 132 -3.34 -4.57 -7.88
CA SER A 132 -2.84 -3.39 -8.59
C SER A 132 -3.99 -2.57 -9.17
N ALA A 133 -3.77 -1.26 -9.30
CA ALA A 133 -4.71 -0.35 -9.94
C ALA A 133 -4.52 -0.42 -11.47
N LEU A 134 -4.94 -1.51 -12.07
CA LEU A 134 -4.82 -1.74 -13.51
C LEU A 134 -5.85 -0.87 -14.24
N THR A 135 -5.41 0.29 -14.72
CA THR A 135 -6.26 1.20 -15.47
C THR A 135 -6.64 0.57 -16.82
N THR A 136 -7.94 0.54 -17.08
CA THR A 136 -8.52 0.02 -18.33
C THR A 136 -9.13 1.11 -19.19
N ILE A 137 -9.00 2.37 -18.76
CA ILE A 137 -9.55 3.54 -19.43
C ILE A 137 -8.49 4.11 -20.38
N SER A 138 -8.88 4.38 -21.62
CA SER A 138 -8.10 5.15 -22.59
C SER A 138 -8.70 6.54 -22.73
N LEU A 139 -7.86 7.54 -22.95
CA LEU A 139 -8.31 8.90 -23.27
C LEU A 139 -8.78 9.00 -24.72
N ASP A 140 -8.13 8.25 -25.59
CA ASP A 140 -8.44 8.09 -27.00
C ASP A 140 -7.92 6.74 -27.52
N ASP A 141 -7.98 6.46 -28.82
CA ASP A 141 -7.59 5.21 -29.44
C ASP A 141 -6.09 4.88 -29.28
N HIS A 142 -5.26 5.87 -28.92
CA HIS A 142 -3.80 5.72 -28.85
C HIS A 142 -3.23 6.03 -27.46
N ASN A 143 -3.99 6.74 -26.61
CA ASN A 143 -3.54 7.22 -25.29
C ASN A 143 -4.26 6.51 -24.15
N TRP A 144 -3.65 5.45 -23.66
CA TRP A 144 -4.07 4.74 -22.46
C TRP A 144 -3.49 5.39 -21.21
N ILE A 145 -4.18 5.24 -20.09
CA ILE A 145 -3.76 5.82 -18.83
C ILE A 145 -2.77 4.88 -18.14
N PRO A 146 -1.54 5.33 -17.86
CA PRO A 146 -0.58 4.50 -17.15
C PRO A 146 -1.04 4.18 -15.72
N THR A 147 -0.88 2.92 -15.32
CA THR A 147 -1.15 2.46 -13.94
C THR A 147 -0.33 3.24 -12.90
N THR A 148 0.87 3.66 -13.27
CA THR A 148 1.75 4.49 -12.43
C THR A 148 1.14 5.86 -12.13
N ASP A 149 0.47 6.49 -13.08
CA ASP A 149 -0.16 7.80 -12.88
C ASP A 149 -1.34 7.73 -11.91
N ASN A 150 -2.15 6.69 -12.01
CA ASN A 150 -3.22 6.44 -11.05
C ASN A 150 -2.65 6.30 -9.62
N ARG A 151 -1.66 5.44 -9.44
CA ARG A 151 -1.04 5.22 -8.12
C ARG A 151 -0.32 6.46 -7.61
N LEU A 152 0.30 7.24 -8.50
CA LEU A 152 0.95 8.50 -8.14
C LEU A 152 -0.06 9.51 -7.60
N LEU A 153 -1.20 9.69 -8.27
CA LEU A 153 -2.27 10.56 -7.79
C LEU A 153 -2.83 10.11 -6.43
N ARG A 154 -3.10 8.81 -6.25
CA ARG A 154 -3.53 8.24 -4.98
C ARG A 154 -2.52 8.55 -3.87
N ARG A 155 -1.23 8.39 -4.15
CA ARG A 155 -0.16 8.65 -3.20
C ARG A 155 -0.05 10.13 -2.83
N ILE A 156 -0.08 11.03 -3.83
CA ILE A 156 -0.01 12.48 -3.62
C ILE A 156 -1.13 12.92 -2.66
N ILE A 157 -2.35 12.45 -2.90
CA ILE A 157 -3.51 12.82 -2.09
C ILE A 157 -3.37 12.26 -0.68
N ARG A 158 -3.04 10.96 -0.53
CA ARG A 158 -2.86 10.33 0.78
C ARG A 158 -1.79 11.02 1.61
N ASP A 159 -0.61 11.25 1.03
CA ASP A 159 0.52 11.82 1.75
C ASP A 159 0.24 13.30 2.12
N SER A 160 -0.47 14.05 1.26
CA SER A 160 -0.95 15.40 1.57
C SER A 160 -1.96 15.40 2.73
N THR A 161 -2.90 14.49 2.75
CA THR A 161 -3.89 14.35 3.83
C THR A 161 -3.20 14.00 5.15
N THR A 162 -2.23 13.10 5.12
CA THR A 162 -1.46 12.68 6.30
C THR A 162 -0.59 13.82 6.83
N ALA A 163 0.06 14.58 5.95
CA ALA A 163 0.85 15.76 6.32
C ALA A 163 -0.01 16.86 6.95
N ALA A 164 -1.21 17.11 6.43
CA ALA A 164 -2.15 18.07 7.00
C ALA A 164 -2.63 17.69 8.41
N LEU A 165 -2.62 16.40 8.74
CA LEU A 165 -2.92 15.91 10.10
C LEU A 165 -1.71 15.94 11.04
N GLY A 166 -0.55 16.43 10.59
CA GLY A 166 0.67 16.55 11.39
C GLY A 166 1.32 15.20 11.74
N THR A 167 0.94 14.13 11.06
CA THR A 167 1.42 12.77 11.36
C THR A 167 2.66 12.36 10.57
N ARG A 168 3.12 13.19 9.62
CA ARG A 168 4.35 12.96 8.83
C ARG A 168 5.07 14.27 8.54
N ASP A 169 6.38 14.17 8.29
CA ASP A 169 7.20 15.27 7.78
C ASP A 169 6.63 15.85 6.49
N HIS A 170 6.96 17.11 6.23
CA HIS A 170 6.43 17.91 5.13
C HIS A 170 6.25 17.11 3.84
N PHE A 171 5.01 17.08 3.34
CA PHE A 171 4.68 16.55 2.02
C PHE A 171 5.51 17.25 0.95
N THR A 172 6.26 16.49 0.17
CA THR A 172 6.94 16.99 -1.03
C THR A 172 6.56 16.13 -2.23
N LEU A 173 6.08 16.78 -3.28
CA LEU A 173 5.81 16.12 -4.57
C LEU A 173 7.09 15.42 -5.09
N ALA A 174 8.27 15.97 -4.77
CA ALA A 174 9.57 15.40 -5.10
C ALA A 174 9.73 13.96 -4.59
N GLN A 175 9.29 13.68 -3.36
CA GLN A 175 9.37 12.32 -2.80
C GLN A 175 8.45 11.35 -3.53
N CYS A 176 7.28 11.81 -3.98
CA CYS A 176 6.34 10.99 -4.73
C CYS A 176 6.81 10.71 -6.16
N THR A 177 7.38 11.72 -6.84
CA THR A 177 7.83 11.60 -8.24
C THR A 177 9.12 10.80 -8.37
N ARG A 178 10.08 10.96 -7.45
CA ARG A 178 11.33 10.18 -7.43
C ARG A 178 11.06 8.67 -7.35
N ARG A 179 10.04 8.26 -6.62
CA ARG A 179 9.67 6.84 -6.46
C ARG A 179 8.77 6.30 -7.57
N ARG A 180 8.49 7.10 -8.61
CA ARG A 180 7.65 6.66 -9.74
C ARG A 180 8.25 5.46 -10.47
N GLY A 181 9.55 5.46 -10.73
CA GLY A 181 10.26 4.35 -11.39
C GLY A 181 10.32 3.07 -10.55
N GLN A 182 10.28 3.20 -9.22
CA GLN A 182 10.27 2.07 -8.28
C GLN A 182 8.85 1.52 -8.00
N MET A 183 7.82 2.19 -8.54
CA MET A 183 6.43 1.76 -8.30
C MET A 183 6.04 0.47 -9.04
N ASP A 184 6.81 0.02 -10.01
CA ASP A 184 6.53 -1.18 -10.78
C ASP A 184 7.26 -2.38 -10.19
N ILE A 185 6.64 -3.01 -9.18
CA ILE A 185 7.11 -4.30 -8.69
C ILE A 185 6.77 -5.34 -9.76
N PRO A 186 7.77 -6.08 -10.27
CA PRO A 186 7.52 -7.13 -11.26
C PRO A 186 6.46 -8.10 -10.74
N LEU A 187 5.52 -8.46 -11.62
CA LEU A 187 4.56 -9.53 -11.34
C LEU A 187 5.34 -10.79 -10.96
N PRO A 188 5.20 -11.31 -9.75
CA PRO A 188 5.81 -12.60 -9.44
C PRO A 188 5.20 -13.64 -10.36
N GLY A 189 6.00 -14.30 -11.20
CA GLY A 189 5.56 -15.27 -12.20
C GLY A 189 4.78 -16.49 -11.68
N LYS A 190 4.41 -16.50 -10.41
CA LYS A 190 3.66 -17.54 -9.71
C LYS A 190 2.37 -17.01 -9.05
N CYS A 191 1.89 -15.80 -9.39
CA CYS A 191 0.63 -15.30 -8.87
C CYS A 191 -0.54 -16.03 -9.56
N ARG A 192 -1.42 -16.62 -8.77
CA ARG A 192 -2.62 -17.33 -9.30
C ARG A 192 -3.83 -16.40 -9.51
N ARG A 193 -3.90 -15.27 -8.81
CA ARG A 193 -5.05 -14.37 -8.82
C ARG A 193 -4.59 -12.93 -8.83
N MET A 194 -5.18 -12.14 -9.74
CA MET A 194 -4.98 -10.69 -9.81
C MET A 194 -6.28 -10.00 -9.42
N PHE A 195 -6.15 -8.96 -8.61
CA PHE A 195 -7.26 -8.09 -8.27
C PHE A 195 -6.99 -6.69 -8.83
N ASN A 196 -7.85 -6.24 -9.73
CA ASN A 196 -7.81 -4.86 -10.22
C ASN A 196 -8.47 -3.93 -9.20
N SER A 197 -7.71 -3.05 -8.60
CA SER A 197 -8.17 -2.08 -7.61
C SER A 197 -8.59 -0.74 -8.22
N ALA A 198 -8.43 -0.55 -9.55
CA ALA A 198 -8.87 0.66 -10.22
C ALA A 198 -10.41 0.73 -10.29
N LEU A 199 -10.95 1.89 -9.99
CA LEU A 199 -12.38 2.17 -10.13
C LEU A 199 -12.60 3.08 -11.33
N LEU A 200 -13.64 2.81 -12.12
CA LEU A 200 -13.93 3.55 -13.35
C LEU A 200 -14.12 5.06 -13.13
N PHE A 201 -14.66 5.44 -11.98
CA PHE A 201 -14.99 6.83 -11.63
C PHE A 201 -13.89 7.52 -10.80
N GLU A 202 -12.81 6.82 -10.44
CA GLU A 202 -11.89 7.35 -9.43
C GLU A 202 -11.19 8.62 -9.85
N PHE A 203 -10.80 8.77 -11.12
CA PHE A 203 -10.15 9.98 -11.60
C PHE A 203 -11.04 11.24 -11.46
N ALA A 204 -12.35 11.07 -11.63
CA ALA A 204 -13.32 12.14 -11.41
C ALA A 204 -13.34 12.60 -9.95
N VAL A 205 -13.25 11.66 -9.01
CA VAL A 205 -13.17 11.94 -7.57
C VAL A 205 -11.80 12.47 -7.18
N LEU A 206 -10.73 11.79 -7.61
CA LEU A 206 -9.35 12.18 -7.30
C LEU A 206 -9.04 13.60 -7.80
N ARG A 207 -9.67 14.05 -8.88
CA ARG A 207 -9.50 15.40 -9.40
C ARG A 207 -9.79 16.47 -8.34
N CYS A 208 -10.88 16.32 -7.58
CA CYS A 208 -11.26 17.30 -6.56
C CYS A 208 -10.18 17.52 -5.50
N HIS A 209 -9.40 16.47 -5.20
CA HIS A 209 -8.35 16.50 -4.21
C HIS A 209 -6.98 16.81 -4.81
N ALA A 210 -6.67 16.26 -5.99
CA ALA A 210 -5.36 16.44 -6.62
C ALA A 210 -5.16 17.83 -7.24
N GLU A 211 -6.20 18.42 -7.83
CA GLU A 211 -6.10 19.70 -8.55
C GLU A 211 -5.56 20.84 -7.67
N PRO A 212 -6.03 21.06 -6.43
CA PRO A 212 -5.46 22.07 -5.54
C PRO A 212 -3.98 21.81 -5.22
N ILE A 213 -3.63 20.56 -4.93
CA ILE A 213 -2.26 20.16 -4.56
C ILE A 213 -1.30 20.41 -5.74
N LEU A 214 -1.67 19.94 -6.94
CA LEU A 214 -0.84 20.08 -8.13
C LEU A 214 -0.71 21.55 -8.57
N THR A 215 -1.76 22.36 -8.36
CA THR A 215 -1.75 23.79 -8.69
C THR A 215 -0.85 24.59 -7.74
N SER A 216 -0.67 24.14 -6.49
CA SER A 216 0.18 24.82 -5.51
C SER A 216 1.67 24.68 -5.78
N VAL A 217 2.10 23.81 -6.70
CA VAL A 217 3.52 23.56 -7.00
C VAL A 217 4.13 24.76 -7.72
N PRO A 218 5.18 25.38 -7.16
CA PRO A 218 5.82 26.54 -7.75
C PRO A 218 6.51 26.23 -9.09
N ARG A 219 6.49 27.19 -10.01
CA ARG A 219 7.09 27.02 -11.37
C ARG A 219 8.60 26.82 -11.37
N ASN A 220 9.29 27.25 -10.34
CA ASN A 220 10.74 27.14 -10.18
C ASN A 220 11.18 25.83 -9.53
N CYS A 221 10.24 24.93 -9.19
CA CYS A 221 10.57 23.61 -8.66
C CYS A 221 10.85 22.61 -9.81
N PRO A 222 11.81 21.68 -9.63
CA PRO A 222 12.06 20.58 -10.59
C PRO A 222 10.81 19.76 -10.90
N GLU A 223 9.93 19.58 -9.91
CA GLU A 223 8.70 18.77 -9.98
C GLU A 223 7.56 19.46 -10.74
N TYR A 224 7.70 20.75 -11.09
CA TYR A 224 6.65 21.51 -11.75
C TYR A 224 6.19 20.88 -13.08
N ALA A 225 7.13 20.38 -13.87
CA ALA A 225 6.81 19.77 -15.16
C ALA A 225 5.87 18.56 -15.00
N GLU A 226 6.15 17.72 -14.01
CA GLU A 226 5.33 16.54 -13.70
C GLU A 226 3.98 16.93 -13.08
N ALA A 227 3.97 17.89 -12.15
CA ALA A 227 2.73 18.43 -11.59
C ALA A 227 1.82 19.01 -12.68
N TYR A 228 2.40 19.75 -13.60
CA TYR A 228 1.66 20.36 -14.72
C TYR A 228 1.12 19.29 -15.69
N ARG A 229 1.89 18.22 -15.96
CA ARG A 229 1.47 17.09 -16.78
C ARG A 229 0.27 16.39 -16.15
N LEU A 230 0.36 16.06 -14.86
CA LEU A 230 -0.73 15.43 -14.11
C LEU A 230 -1.96 16.32 -14.01
N LEU A 231 -1.77 17.64 -13.81
CA LEU A 231 -2.85 18.60 -13.77
C LEU A 231 -3.60 18.67 -15.11
N LYS A 232 -2.88 18.66 -16.24
CA LYS A 232 -3.50 18.59 -17.56
C LYS A 232 -4.28 17.30 -17.75
N PHE A 233 -3.67 16.18 -17.36
CA PHE A 233 -4.28 14.86 -17.47
C PHE A 233 -5.59 14.78 -16.67
N ILE A 234 -5.57 15.16 -15.38
CA ILE A 234 -6.75 15.01 -14.52
C ILE A 234 -7.93 15.91 -14.95
N LYS A 235 -7.66 16.97 -15.70
CA LYS A 235 -8.69 17.88 -16.23
C LYS A 235 -9.56 17.27 -17.32
N TYR A 236 -9.19 16.14 -17.91
CA TYR A 236 -10.08 15.42 -18.84
C TYR A 236 -11.30 14.81 -18.14
N PHE A 237 -11.26 14.62 -16.82
CA PHE A 237 -12.37 14.04 -16.07
C PHE A 237 -13.25 15.12 -15.46
N THR A 238 -14.57 14.97 -15.57
CA THR A 238 -15.51 15.85 -14.85
C THR A 238 -15.39 15.60 -13.35
N PRO A 239 -15.23 16.66 -12.52
CA PRO A 239 -15.03 16.48 -11.08
C PRO A 239 -16.32 15.95 -10.42
N VAL A 240 -16.16 14.96 -9.55
CA VAL A 240 -17.24 14.37 -8.74
C VAL A 240 -16.85 14.48 -7.27
N GLN A 241 -17.77 14.99 -6.44
CA GLN A 241 -17.57 15.12 -5.01
C GLN A 241 -17.49 13.72 -4.35
N ASP A 242 -16.68 13.61 -3.33
CA ASP A 242 -16.44 12.33 -2.65
C ASP A 242 -17.49 11.97 -1.58
N LYS A 243 -18.47 12.85 -1.31
CA LYS A 243 -19.51 12.65 -0.30
C LYS A 243 -20.34 11.36 -0.51
N GLU A 244 -20.51 10.95 -1.78
CA GLU A 244 -21.24 9.73 -2.13
C GLU A 244 -20.38 8.46 -2.07
N ILE A 245 -19.07 8.58 -1.83
CA ILE A 245 -18.17 7.44 -1.74
C ILE A 245 -18.35 6.73 -0.40
N PRO A 246 -18.74 5.43 -0.41
CA PRO A 246 -18.93 4.68 0.83
C PRO A 246 -17.68 4.67 1.72
N PRO A 247 -17.82 4.68 3.05
CA PRO A 247 -16.69 4.68 3.97
C PRO A 247 -15.84 3.40 3.92
N THR A 248 -16.37 2.32 3.32
CA THR A 248 -15.67 1.06 3.07
C THR A 248 -15.03 0.99 1.68
N SER A 249 -15.15 2.05 0.87
CA SER A 249 -14.54 2.11 -0.46
C SER A 249 -13.03 2.11 -0.37
N LEU A 250 -12.38 1.49 -1.34
CA LEU A 250 -10.93 1.50 -1.50
C LEU A 250 -10.37 2.93 -1.63
N LEU A 251 -11.10 3.84 -2.25
CA LEU A 251 -10.68 5.24 -2.36
C LEU A 251 -10.51 5.93 -1.01
N ARG A 252 -11.27 5.53 0.02
CA ARG A 252 -11.17 6.12 1.36
C ARG A 252 -9.80 5.89 2.03
N GLU A 253 -9.02 4.91 1.61
CA GLU A 253 -7.61 4.75 2.01
C GLU A 253 -6.78 5.99 1.66
N PHE A 254 -7.12 6.67 0.56
CA PHE A 254 -6.37 7.81 0.04
C PHE A 254 -7.01 9.14 0.38
N LEU A 255 -8.34 9.21 0.37
CA LEU A 255 -9.12 10.43 0.60
C LEU A 255 -9.35 10.70 2.10
N GLY A 256 -9.20 9.70 2.94
CA GLY A 256 -9.64 9.75 4.33
C GLY A 256 -11.12 9.43 4.50
N GLY A 257 -11.59 9.44 5.75
CA GLY A 257 -12.98 9.13 6.10
C GLY A 257 -13.35 7.66 5.93
N SER A 258 -12.37 6.75 6.01
CA SER A 258 -12.61 5.31 5.99
C SER A 258 -13.18 4.82 7.32
N SER A 259 -14.07 3.82 7.26
CA SER A 259 -14.48 3.05 8.43
C SER A 259 -13.41 2.04 8.89
N PHE A 260 -12.43 1.77 8.04
CA PHE A 260 -11.28 0.94 8.41
C PHE A 260 -10.20 1.80 9.07
N LYS A 261 -9.55 1.27 10.12
CA LYS A 261 -8.35 1.86 10.72
C LYS A 261 -7.13 1.42 9.92
N TYR A 262 -6.26 2.35 9.55
CA TYR A 262 -5.02 2.13 8.82
C TYR A 262 -3.81 2.38 9.71
#